data_1bf4da7e4b3d9f000f1fd2849e06ba21
#
_entry.id   1bf4da7e4b3d9f000f1fd2849e06ba21
#
_cell.length_a   1.000
_cell.length_b   1.000
_cell.length_c   1.000
_cell.angle_alpha   90.00
_cell.angle_beta   90.00
_cell.angle_gamma   90.00
#
_symmetry.space_group_name_H-M   'P 1'
#
loop_
_entity.id
_entity.type
_entity.pdbx_description
1 polymer ?
#
loop_
_entity_poly.entity_id
_entity_poly.type
_entity_poly.pdbx_seq_one_letter_code
_entity_poly.pdbx_strand_id
1 'polypeptide(L)'
;MDNKYEYMNPNDIEKHSFEIIEQELEIELPSDIKPIVKRVIHTTADFSYAENMYFSPDAIKTALGEIKSGVTFVTDTNMALSGINKKALKELNCNAVCYVSDEDVAVMAKKENITRAVCAVKKAAMNNKRC
;
A
#
# COMPACT_ATOMS: atom_id res chain seq x y z
N MET A 1 8.49 -40.09 -13.04
CA MET A 1 7.75 -39.00 -12.35
C MET A 1 7.83 -37.76 -13.24
N ASP A 2 6.83 -37.61 -14.10
CA ASP A 2 6.77 -36.44 -14.99
C ASP A 2 6.35 -35.23 -14.17
N ASN A 3 7.33 -34.39 -13.82
CA ASN A 3 7.09 -33.13 -13.15
C ASN A 3 6.66 -32.12 -14.23
N LYS A 4 5.40 -32.17 -14.64
CA LYS A 4 4.79 -31.16 -15.50
C LYS A 4 4.62 -29.89 -14.66
N TYR A 5 5.61 -29.01 -14.70
CA TYR A 5 5.39 -27.61 -14.32
C TYR A 5 4.43 -27.00 -15.36
N GLU A 6 3.16 -26.84 -14.99
CA GLU A 6 2.24 -26.02 -15.77
C GLU A 6 2.71 -24.58 -15.69
N TYR A 7 3.21 -24.06 -16.82
CA TYR A 7 3.49 -22.63 -16.95
C TYR A 7 2.16 -21.88 -17.03
N MET A 8 1.72 -21.36 -15.86
CA MET A 8 0.56 -20.48 -15.81
C MET A 8 0.94 -19.05 -16.17
N ASN A 9 0.06 -18.35 -16.90
CA ASN A 9 0.22 -16.93 -17.13
C ASN A 9 0.21 -16.18 -15.79
N PRO A 10 1.06 -15.15 -15.57
CA PRO A 10 1.08 -14.38 -14.31
C PRO A 10 -0.29 -13.87 -13.86
N ASN A 11 -1.14 -13.44 -14.79
CA ASN A 11 -2.49 -12.99 -14.48
C ASN A 11 -3.40 -14.12 -13.97
N ASP A 12 -3.21 -15.34 -14.47
CA ASP A 12 -3.98 -16.51 -14.05
C ASP A 12 -3.54 -16.98 -12.65
N ILE A 13 -2.26 -16.86 -12.33
CA ILE A 13 -1.72 -17.15 -11.00
C ILE A 13 -2.35 -16.22 -9.96
N GLU A 14 -2.36 -14.91 -10.24
CA GLU A 14 -2.95 -13.92 -9.34
C GLU A 14 -4.45 -14.18 -9.13
N LYS A 15 -5.19 -14.42 -10.23
CA LYS A 15 -6.61 -14.72 -10.17
C LYS A 15 -6.90 -15.97 -9.35
N HIS A 16 -6.17 -17.06 -9.60
CA HIS A 16 -6.33 -18.31 -8.87
C HIS A 16 -6.02 -18.14 -7.36
N SER A 17 -4.98 -17.36 -7.02
CA SER A 17 -4.69 -17.02 -5.63
C SER A 17 -5.84 -16.28 -4.95
N PHE A 18 -6.48 -15.32 -5.62
CA PHE A 18 -7.64 -14.63 -5.09
C PHE A 18 -8.89 -15.52 -4.96
N GLU A 19 -9.04 -16.51 -5.83
CA GLU A 19 -10.10 -17.51 -5.72
C GLU A 19 -9.89 -18.41 -4.48
N ILE A 20 -8.65 -18.85 -4.22
CA ILE A 20 -8.31 -19.62 -3.02
C ILE A 20 -8.58 -18.80 -1.77
N ILE A 21 -8.11 -17.54 -1.70
CA ILE A 21 -8.36 -16.66 -0.57
C ILE A 21 -9.86 -16.47 -0.32
N GLU A 22 -10.66 -16.34 -1.38
CA GLU A 22 -12.12 -16.23 -1.24
C GLU A 22 -12.77 -17.48 -0.64
N GLN A 23 -12.26 -18.67 -0.99
CA GLN A 23 -12.78 -19.96 -0.48
C GLN A 23 -12.35 -20.22 0.96
N GLU A 24 -11.14 -19.78 1.34
CA GLU A 24 -10.57 -20.00 2.67
C GLU A 24 -10.93 -18.90 3.68
N LEU A 25 -11.53 -17.80 3.22
CA LEU A 25 -11.92 -16.70 4.09
C LEU A 25 -13.15 -17.08 4.91
N GLU A 26 -12.96 -17.30 6.21
CA GLU A 26 -14.00 -17.77 7.13
C GLU A 26 -15.00 -16.69 7.57
N ILE A 27 -14.66 -15.41 7.34
CA ILE A 27 -15.49 -14.28 7.75
C ILE A 27 -16.04 -13.51 6.54
N GLU A 28 -17.24 -12.98 6.69
CA GLU A 28 -17.86 -12.12 5.71
C GLU A 28 -17.39 -10.68 5.88
N LEU A 29 -16.79 -10.12 4.83
CA LEU A 29 -16.27 -8.75 4.82
C LEU A 29 -17.18 -7.83 4.00
N PRO A 30 -17.34 -6.56 4.41
CA PRO A 30 -18.00 -5.54 3.59
C PRO A 30 -17.39 -5.43 2.20
N SER A 31 -18.24 -5.24 1.20
CA SER A 31 -17.84 -5.27 -0.22
C SER A 31 -16.80 -4.23 -0.62
N ASP A 32 -16.71 -3.11 0.08
CA ASP A 32 -15.78 -2.02 -0.18
C ASP A 32 -14.37 -2.28 0.37
N ILE A 33 -14.25 -2.98 1.51
CA ILE A 33 -12.95 -3.30 2.11
C ILE A 33 -12.41 -4.67 1.67
N LYS A 34 -13.28 -5.61 1.28
CA LYS A 34 -12.93 -6.98 0.92
C LYS A 34 -11.80 -7.07 -0.12
N PRO A 35 -11.78 -6.28 -1.22
CA PRO A 35 -10.69 -6.32 -2.19
C PRO A 35 -9.34 -5.92 -1.59
N ILE A 36 -9.33 -4.99 -0.62
CA ILE A 36 -8.11 -4.52 0.04
C ILE A 36 -7.57 -5.60 0.97
N VAL A 37 -8.43 -6.16 1.81
CA VAL A 37 -8.05 -7.26 2.72
C VAL A 37 -7.51 -8.46 1.94
N LYS A 38 -8.20 -8.88 0.87
CA LYS A 38 -7.71 -9.96 0.00
C LYS A 38 -6.35 -9.67 -0.60
N ARG A 39 -6.06 -8.43 -0.99
CA ARG A 39 -4.75 -8.02 -1.49
C ARG A 39 -3.68 -8.10 -0.41
N VAL A 40 -3.98 -7.74 0.83
CA VAL A 40 -3.07 -7.87 1.97
C VAL A 40 -2.79 -9.34 2.27
N ILE A 41 -3.82 -10.19 2.33
CA ILE A 41 -3.67 -11.64 2.53
C ILE A 41 -2.84 -12.27 1.40
N HIS A 42 -3.09 -11.92 0.12
CA HIS A 42 -2.30 -12.39 -1.02
C HIS A 42 -0.81 -12.08 -0.88
N THR A 43 -0.48 -10.91 -0.32
CA THR A 43 0.92 -10.48 -0.15
C THR A 43 1.60 -11.10 1.05
N THR A 44 0.86 -11.32 2.15
CA THR A 44 1.40 -11.75 3.45
C THR A 44 1.21 -13.25 3.72
N ALA A 45 0.29 -13.90 3.02
CA ALA A 45 -0.22 -15.24 3.30
C ALA A 45 -0.80 -15.38 4.74
N ASP A 46 -1.29 -14.28 5.32
CA ASP A 46 -1.78 -14.22 6.69
C ASP A 46 -3.26 -13.80 6.71
N PHE A 47 -4.14 -14.73 7.03
CA PHE A 47 -5.59 -14.53 7.09
C PHE A 47 -6.05 -13.71 8.31
N SER A 48 -5.21 -13.58 9.35
CA SER A 48 -5.55 -12.77 10.52
C SER A 48 -5.79 -11.29 10.20
N TYR A 49 -5.29 -10.81 9.06
CA TYR A 49 -5.59 -9.46 8.57
C TYR A 49 -7.09 -9.23 8.29
N ALA A 50 -7.86 -10.28 8.03
CA ALA A 50 -9.30 -10.16 7.86
C ALA A 50 -10.01 -9.68 9.14
N GLU A 51 -9.46 -10.01 10.32
CA GLU A 51 -9.99 -9.63 11.62
C GLU A 51 -9.30 -8.38 12.21
N ASN A 52 -8.00 -8.22 11.92
CA ASN A 52 -7.16 -7.24 12.60
C ASN A 52 -7.02 -5.90 11.87
N MET A 53 -7.44 -5.79 10.60
CA MET A 53 -7.42 -4.52 9.87
C MET A 53 -8.55 -3.60 10.32
N TYR A 54 -8.20 -2.36 10.65
CA TYR A 54 -9.17 -1.33 10.97
C TYR A 54 -9.31 -0.31 9.82
N PHE A 55 -10.54 -0.01 9.48
CA PHE A 55 -10.91 1.03 8.53
C PHE A 55 -11.78 2.08 9.24
N SER A 56 -11.37 3.34 9.21
CA SER A 56 -12.22 4.42 9.71
C SER A 56 -13.47 4.58 8.83
N PRO A 57 -14.57 5.15 9.36
CA PRO A 57 -15.76 5.42 8.57
C PRO A 57 -15.41 6.20 7.28
N ASP A 58 -16.00 5.80 6.15
CA ASP A 58 -15.78 6.40 4.83
C ASP A 58 -14.34 6.40 4.31
N ALA A 59 -13.39 5.71 4.95
CA ALA A 59 -11.98 5.72 4.58
C ALA A 59 -11.76 5.36 3.10
N ILE A 60 -12.39 4.28 2.62
CA ILE A 60 -12.24 3.82 1.24
C ILE A 60 -12.84 4.82 0.25
N LYS A 61 -14.04 5.31 0.54
CA LYS A 61 -14.73 6.31 -0.31
C LYS A 61 -13.90 7.59 -0.42
N THR A 62 -13.39 8.07 0.72
CA THR A 62 -12.54 9.26 0.78
C THR A 62 -11.24 9.06 0.01
N ALA A 63 -10.53 7.94 0.24
CA ALA A 63 -9.30 7.62 -0.44
C ALA A 63 -9.47 7.54 -1.96
N LEU A 64 -10.52 6.86 -2.43
CA LEU A 64 -10.82 6.77 -3.86
C LEU A 64 -11.16 8.13 -4.49
N GLY A 65 -11.86 8.99 -3.76
CA GLY A 65 -12.16 10.36 -4.19
C GLY A 65 -10.89 11.20 -4.33
N GLU A 66 -10.01 11.16 -3.34
CA GLU A 66 -8.74 11.88 -3.35
C GLU A 66 -7.80 11.37 -4.45
N ILE A 67 -7.67 10.05 -4.62
CA ILE A 67 -6.86 9.44 -5.69
C ILE A 67 -7.33 9.91 -7.07
N LYS A 68 -8.65 9.95 -7.32
CA LYS A 68 -9.21 10.46 -8.59
C LYS A 68 -8.90 11.93 -8.82
N SER A 69 -8.73 12.71 -7.77
CA SER A 69 -8.37 14.13 -7.84
C SER A 69 -6.86 14.38 -8.01
N GLY A 70 -6.06 13.33 -7.95
CA GLY A 70 -4.61 13.40 -7.98
C GLY A 70 -4.01 13.76 -6.61
N VAL A 71 -3.28 12.82 -6.01
CA VAL A 71 -2.63 12.98 -4.69
C VAL A 71 -1.14 12.66 -4.77
N THR A 72 -0.42 13.04 -3.71
CA THR A 72 0.95 12.59 -3.48
C THR A 72 0.95 11.52 -2.39
N PHE A 73 1.31 10.29 -2.75
CA PHE A 73 1.57 9.23 -1.79
C PHE A 73 2.91 9.47 -1.09
N VAL A 74 2.92 9.45 0.22
CA VAL A 74 4.14 9.56 1.01
C VAL A 74 4.48 8.21 1.61
N THR A 75 5.70 7.75 1.41
CA THR A 75 6.21 6.52 2.01
C THR A 75 7.29 6.82 3.04
N ASP A 76 7.38 6.01 4.06
CA ASP A 76 8.39 6.09 5.12
C ASP A 76 9.73 5.45 4.72
N THR A 77 9.72 4.59 3.69
CA THR A 77 10.90 3.91 3.18
C THR A 77 11.03 4.01 1.66
N ASN A 78 12.26 4.02 1.15
CA ASN A 78 12.52 3.96 -0.28
C ASN A 78 12.10 2.61 -0.90
N MET A 79 12.08 1.55 -0.12
CA MET A 79 11.61 0.23 -0.58
C MET A 79 10.11 0.29 -0.90
N ALA A 80 9.30 0.87 -0.01
CA ALA A 80 7.87 1.07 -0.26
C ALA A 80 7.65 1.96 -1.48
N LEU A 81 8.37 3.07 -1.62
CA LEU A 81 8.32 3.94 -2.79
C LEU A 81 8.62 3.19 -4.09
N SER A 82 9.62 2.30 -4.07
CA SER A 82 10.01 1.51 -5.24
C SER A 82 8.94 0.48 -5.64
N GLY A 83 8.16 -0.01 -4.67
CA GLY A 83 7.06 -0.96 -4.87
C GLY A 83 5.79 -0.36 -5.48
N ILE A 84 5.63 0.97 -5.43
CA ILE A 84 4.44 1.62 -6.00
C ILE A 84 4.45 1.55 -7.53
N ASN A 85 3.32 1.15 -8.11
CA ASN A 85 3.16 1.03 -9.55
C ASN A 85 3.20 2.40 -10.24
N LYS A 86 4.33 2.70 -10.89
CA LYS A 86 4.58 3.99 -11.55
C LYS A 86 3.65 4.26 -12.74
N LYS A 87 3.19 3.19 -13.43
CA LYS A 87 2.24 3.32 -14.52
C LYS A 87 0.88 3.78 -14.00
N ALA A 88 0.40 3.14 -12.92
CA ALA A 88 -0.85 3.52 -12.27
C ALA A 88 -0.80 4.96 -11.72
N LEU A 89 0.32 5.38 -11.10
CA LEU A 89 0.48 6.76 -10.65
C LEU A 89 0.30 7.76 -11.81
N LYS A 90 0.93 7.48 -12.95
CA LYS A 90 0.83 8.35 -14.13
C LYS A 90 -0.60 8.40 -14.69
N GLU A 91 -1.27 7.25 -14.80
CA GLU A 91 -2.64 7.15 -15.30
C GLU A 91 -3.65 7.89 -14.40
N LEU A 92 -3.40 7.89 -13.08
CA LEU A 92 -4.24 8.55 -12.08
C LEU A 92 -3.81 10.00 -11.79
N ASN A 93 -2.81 10.52 -12.50
CA ASN A 93 -2.22 11.84 -12.23
C ASN A 93 -1.79 12.02 -10.77
N CYS A 94 -1.26 10.97 -10.16
CA CYS A 94 -0.75 10.92 -8.79
C CYS A 94 0.77 10.94 -8.77
N ASN A 95 1.34 11.31 -7.63
CA ASN A 95 2.78 11.25 -7.36
C ASN A 95 3.07 10.35 -6.16
N ALA A 96 4.34 9.95 -6.01
CA ALA A 96 4.80 9.26 -4.82
C ALA A 96 6.19 9.79 -4.42
N VAL A 97 6.40 10.01 -3.13
CA VAL A 97 7.65 10.58 -2.58
C VAL A 97 8.06 9.86 -1.30
N CYS A 98 9.36 9.91 -1.03
CA CYS A 98 9.94 9.46 0.23
C CYS A 98 11.06 10.43 0.62
N TYR A 99 10.98 10.99 1.82
CA TYR A 99 11.94 11.99 2.32
C TYR A 99 12.99 11.42 3.29
N VAL A 100 12.96 10.11 3.56
CA VAL A 100 13.80 9.48 4.60
C VAL A 100 15.31 9.63 4.35
N SER A 101 15.72 9.76 3.09
CA SER A 101 17.13 9.89 2.69
C SER A 101 17.60 11.35 2.51
N ASP A 102 16.71 12.32 2.71
CA ASP A 102 17.04 13.72 2.52
C ASP A 102 18.01 14.20 3.61
N GLU A 103 18.98 15.05 3.23
CA GLU A 103 20.02 15.55 4.15
C GLU A 103 19.42 16.39 5.30
N ASP A 104 18.45 17.25 5.00
CA ASP A 104 17.76 18.07 6.00
C ASP A 104 16.98 17.21 7.00
N VAL A 105 16.39 16.08 6.55
CA VAL A 105 15.73 15.10 7.43
C VAL A 105 16.75 14.44 8.36
N ALA A 106 17.93 14.10 7.86
CA ALA A 106 19.00 13.53 8.67
C ALA A 106 19.51 14.52 9.75
N VAL A 107 19.63 15.80 9.39
CA VAL A 107 20.02 16.88 10.32
C VAL A 107 18.94 17.08 11.37
N MET A 108 17.67 17.17 10.96
CA MET A 108 16.52 17.33 11.87
C MET A 108 16.43 16.17 12.87
N ALA A 109 16.59 14.93 12.41
CA ALA A 109 16.55 13.74 13.24
C ALA A 109 17.61 13.76 14.35
N LYS A 110 18.85 14.18 14.02
CA LYS A 110 19.92 14.34 15.00
C LYS A 110 19.63 15.47 15.99
N LYS A 111 19.16 16.62 15.51
CA LYS A 111 18.86 17.79 16.34
C LYS A 111 17.74 17.55 17.34
N GLU A 112 16.68 16.88 16.90
CA GLU A 112 15.49 16.61 17.73
C GLU A 112 15.59 15.29 18.48
N ASN A 113 16.64 14.49 18.28
CA ASN A 113 16.83 13.15 18.85
C ASN A 113 15.66 12.21 18.61
N ILE A 114 15.15 12.21 17.37
CA ILE A 114 14.05 11.36 16.88
C ILE A 114 14.45 10.61 15.62
N THR A 115 13.62 9.66 15.18
CA THR A 115 13.94 8.87 13.99
C THR A 115 13.81 9.67 12.69
N ARG A 116 14.56 9.28 11.65
CA ARG A 116 14.42 9.87 10.31
C ARG A 116 13.02 9.67 9.74
N ALA A 117 12.36 8.55 10.02
CA ALA A 117 11.00 8.28 9.57
C ALA A 117 10.02 9.33 10.11
N VAL A 118 10.08 9.67 11.40
CA VAL A 118 9.26 10.73 11.99
C VAL A 118 9.54 12.08 11.34
N CYS A 119 10.82 12.43 11.13
CA CYS A 119 11.19 13.69 10.47
C CYS A 119 10.73 13.74 9.02
N ALA A 120 10.81 12.61 8.29
CA ALA A 120 10.35 12.50 6.92
C ALA A 120 8.84 12.74 6.80
N VAL A 121 8.05 12.18 7.71
CA VAL A 121 6.60 12.41 7.76
C VAL A 121 6.28 13.86 8.12
N LYS A 122 6.98 14.47 9.09
CA LYS A 122 6.84 15.90 9.40
C LYS A 122 7.12 16.77 8.17
N LYS A 123 8.22 16.51 7.45
CA LYS A 123 8.56 17.21 6.21
C LYS A 123 7.49 17.03 5.13
N ALA A 124 6.96 15.81 4.98
CA ALA A 124 5.89 15.52 4.03
C ALA A 124 4.63 16.35 4.33
N ALA A 125 4.21 16.41 5.59
CA ALA A 125 3.05 17.19 6.02
C ALA A 125 3.20 18.69 5.75
N MET A 126 4.44 19.23 5.82
CA MET A 126 4.72 20.63 5.51
C MET A 126 4.70 20.92 4.01
N ASN A 127 5.21 20.01 3.19
CA ASN A 127 5.43 20.22 1.77
C ASN A 127 4.22 19.83 0.89
N ASN A 128 3.39 18.93 1.37
CA ASN A 128 2.27 18.39 0.58
C ASN A 128 0.94 18.71 1.29
N LYS A 129 0.17 19.61 0.72
CA LYS A 129 -1.15 19.97 1.27
C LYS A 129 -2.23 18.91 1.03
N ARG A 130 -1.97 17.99 0.11
CA ARG A 130 -2.83 16.84 -0.24
C ARG A 130 -1.95 15.59 -0.40
N CYS A 131 -1.72 14.91 0.67
CA CYS A 131 -1.01 13.63 0.73
C CYS A 131 -1.78 12.64 1.61
#